data_7b0f3d8d957e8cdced6d5b380e771b90
#
_entry.id   7b0f3d8d957e8cdced6d5b380e771b90
#
_cell.length_a   1.000
_cell.length_b   1.000
_cell.length_c   1.000
_cell.angle_alpha   90.00
_cell.angle_beta   90.00
_cell.angle_gamma   90.00
#
_symmetry.space_group_name_H-M   'P 1'
#
loop_
_entity.id
_entity.type
_entity.pdbx_description
1 polymer ?
#
loop_
_entity_poly.entity_id
_entity_poly.type
_entity_poly.pdbx_seq_one_letter_code
_entity_poly.pdbx_strand_id
1 'polypeptide(L)'
;MTIDTTESKIDELLTRSVEEVIPSKKELKEVLLSGQKLRIYIGTDATGTSLHLGHATNYIILEKFRQLGHEVIFLVGDFTSRIGDPTDKGDAARKQLTREEVIENTKTWIDQVKPVIDVDNAENPV
;
A
#
# COMPACT_ATOMS: atom_id res chain seq x y z
N MET A 1 -17.46 6.10 8.23
CA MET A 1 -16.48 6.96 8.92
C MET A 1 -16.41 8.33 8.25
N THR A 2 -16.34 9.43 9.04
CA THR A 2 -16.16 10.79 8.51
C THR A 2 -14.69 11.03 8.23
N ILE A 3 -14.37 11.81 7.18
CA ILE A 3 -12.99 12.15 6.86
C ILE A 3 -12.43 13.12 7.92
N ASP A 4 -11.28 12.77 8.47
CA ASP A 4 -10.54 13.63 9.40
C ASP A 4 -9.67 14.61 8.62
N THR A 5 -9.99 15.90 8.69
CA THR A 5 -9.27 16.98 8.02
C THR A 5 -8.33 17.75 8.96
N THR A 6 -7.90 17.14 10.04
CA THR A 6 -6.97 17.78 11.01
C THR A 6 -5.63 18.08 10.31
N GLU A 7 -5.33 19.36 10.15
CA GLU A 7 -4.18 19.82 9.37
C GLU A 7 -2.84 19.23 9.88
N SER A 8 -2.64 19.17 11.19
CA SER A 8 -1.40 18.62 11.76
C SER A 8 -1.18 17.13 11.43
N LYS A 9 -2.26 16.33 11.36
CA LYS A 9 -2.19 14.93 10.97
C LYS A 9 -1.88 14.79 9.48
N ILE A 10 -2.48 15.65 8.66
CA ILE A 10 -2.21 15.70 7.22
C ILE A 10 -0.76 16.11 6.96
N ASP A 11 -0.24 17.12 7.67
CA ASP A 11 1.15 17.54 7.53
C ASP A 11 2.11 16.43 7.97
N GLU A 12 1.84 15.71 9.05
CA GLU A 12 2.63 14.55 9.44
C GLU A 12 2.61 13.46 8.36
N LEU A 13 1.42 13.13 7.82
CA LEU A 13 1.28 12.15 6.74
C LEU A 13 2.11 12.52 5.50
N LEU A 14 2.15 13.80 5.13
CA LEU A 14 2.82 14.27 3.91
C LEU A 14 4.31 14.58 4.09
N THR A 15 4.85 14.42 5.29
CA THR A 15 6.26 14.77 5.59
C THR A 15 7.03 13.61 6.19
N ARG A 16 6.41 12.85 7.11
CA ARG A 16 7.12 11.79 7.82
C ARG A 16 7.26 10.56 6.94
N SER A 17 8.50 10.20 6.64
CA SER A 17 8.85 9.04 5.77
C SER A 17 8.36 9.19 4.32
N VAL A 18 8.18 10.44 3.86
CA VAL A 18 7.79 10.77 2.48
C VAL A 18 8.91 11.58 1.85
N GLU A 19 9.51 11.05 0.80
CA GLU A 19 10.56 11.74 0.04
C GLU A 19 9.94 12.77 -0.90
N GLU A 20 8.95 12.34 -1.68
CA GLU A 20 8.31 13.18 -2.69
C GLU A 20 6.82 12.87 -2.82
N VAL A 21 6.04 13.87 -3.21
CA VAL A 21 4.63 13.76 -3.58
C VAL A 21 4.42 14.31 -4.98
N ILE A 22 3.90 13.48 -5.89
CA ILE A 22 3.65 13.81 -7.28
C ILE A 22 2.13 13.93 -7.52
N PRO A 23 1.64 14.96 -8.21
CA PRO A 23 2.40 16.04 -8.86
C PRO A 23 2.94 17.07 -7.87
N SER A 24 2.29 17.31 -6.73
CA SER A 24 2.80 18.17 -5.66
C SER A 24 2.18 17.89 -4.30
N LYS A 25 2.98 18.10 -3.25
CA LYS A 25 2.50 18.02 -1.85
C LYS A 25 1.36 19.02 -1.58
N LYS A 26 1.43 20.20 -2.17
CA LYS A 26 0.41 21.25 -1.98
C LYS A 26 -0.94 20.80 -2.50
N GLU A 27 -1.01 20.26 -3.71
CA GLU A 27 -2.26 19.81 -4.32
C GLU A 27 -2.87 18.64 -3.52
N LEU A 28 -2.07 17.67 -3.11
CA LEU A 28 -2.57 16.57 -2.28
C LEU A 28 -3.07 17.09 -0.92
N LYS A 29 -2.35 18.02 -0.29
CA LYS A 29 -2.79 18.63 0.97
C LYS A 29 -4.14 19.34 0.81
N GLU A 30 -4.34 20.12 -0.26
CA GLU A 30 -5.61 20.79 -0.54
C GLU A 30 -6.77 19.79 -0.67
N VAL A 31 -6.54 18.69 -1.39
CA VAL A 31 -7.55 17.63 -1.54
C VAL A 31 -7.86 16.96 -0.20
N LEU A 32 -6.86 16.65 0.62
CA LEU A 32 -7.06 16.05 1.94
C LEU A 32 -7.83 17.00 2.89
N LEU A 33 -7.52 18.28 2.88
CA LEU A 33 -8.22 19.30 3.68
C LEU A 33 -9.65 19.55 3.21
N SER A 34 -9.99 19.27 1.95
CA SER A 34 -11.35 19.42 1.43
C SER A 34 -12.37 18.45 2.04
N GLY A 35 -11.90 17.40 2.71
CA GLY A 35 -12.77 16.34 3.24
C GLY A 35 -13.28 15.35 2.19
N GLN A 36 -12.78 15.43 0.96
CA GLN A 36 -13.10 14.44 -0.08
C GLN A 36 -12.55 13.07 0.31
N LYS A 37 -13.38 12.03 0.28
CA LYS A 37 -12.93 10.66 0.48
C LYS A 37 -12.13 10.20 -0.72
N LEU A 38 -10.88 9.83 -0.50
CA LEU A 38 -9.99 9.27 -1.52
C LEU A 38 -10.02 7.75 -1.47
N ARG A 39 -9.68 7.14 -2.60
CA ARG A 39 -9.35 5.72 -2.73
C ARG A 39 -7.87 5.60 -3.01
N ILE A 40 -7.14 4.94 -2.11
CA ILE A 40 -5.68 4.85 -2.14
C ILE A 40 -5.30 3.38 -2.16
N TYR A 41 -4.38 3.02 -3.02
CA TYR A 41 -3.91 1.64 -3.12
C TYR A 41 -2.40 1.56 -3.29
N ILE A 42 -1.86 0.41 -2.94
CA ILE A 42 -0.52 -0.03 -3.32
C ILE A 42 -0.59 -1.43 -3.88
N GLY A 43 0.06 -1.65 -5.03
CA GLY A 43 0.24 -2.96 -5.62
C GLY A 43 1.55 -3.59 -5.19
N THR A 44 1.50 -4.86 -4.79
CA THR A 44 2.68 -5.64 -4.45
C THR A 44 2.62 -6.99 -5.17
N ASP A 45 3.68 -7.32 -5.90
CA ASP A 45 3.80 -8.59 -6.62
C ASP A 45 4.21 -9.72 -5.67
N ALA A 46 3.48 -10.83 -5.73
CA ALA A 46 3.68 -11.98 -4.84
C ALA A 46 4.85 -12.87 -5.28
N THR A 47 6.05 -12.30 -5.36
CA THR A 47 7.27 -12.99 -5.78
C THR A 47 7.88 -13.91 -4.71
N GLY A 48 7.34 -13.92 -3.51
CA GLY A 48 7.75 -14.78 -2.39
C GLY A 48 6.72 -14.83 -1.28
N THR A 49 6.91 -15.74 -0.34
CA THR A 49 5.97 -16.00 0.78
C THR A 49 6.09 -14.98 1.91
N SER A 50 7.17 -14.22 1.97
CA SER A 50 7.48 -13.32 3.09
C SER A 50 7.50 -11.87 2.65
N LEU A 51 6.79 -11.04 3.41
CA LEU A 51 6.93 -9.59 3.37
C LEU A 51 8.15 -9.17 4.22
N HIS A 52 8.70 -8.00 3.94
CA HIS A 52 9.83 -7.45 4.66
C HIS A 52 9.63 -5.96 5.00
N LEU A 53 10.56 -5.36 5.73
CA LEU A 53 10.46 -3.97 6.21
C LEU A 53 10.24 -2.95 5.09
N GLY A 54 10.78 -3.19 3.88
CA GLY A 54 10.53 -2.33 2.72
C GLY A 54 9.04 -2.30 2.31
N HIS A 55 8.32 -3.42 2.45
CA HIS A 55 6.88 -3.44 2.26
C HIS A 55 6.14 -2.73 3.41
N ALA A 56 6.60 -2.94 4.64
CA ALA A 56 5.96 -2.37 5.83
C ALA A 56 5.93 -0.83 5.79
N THR A 57 6.94 -0.16 5.24
CA THR A 57 6.95 1.31 5.10
C THR A 57 5.76 1.82 4.30
N ASN A 58 5.39 1.13 3.24
CA ASN A 58 4.24 1.47 2.41
C ASN A 58 2.91 1.23 3.16
N TYR A 59 2.81 0.12 3.89
CA TYR A 59 1.58 -0.20 4.64
C TYR A 59 1.37 0.74 5.83
N ILE A 60 2.44 1.24 6.46
CA ILE A 60 2.36 2.27 7.50
C ILE A 60 1.73 3.56 6.93
N ILE A 61 2.09 3.96 5.73
CA ILE A 61 1.50 5.14 5.08
C ILE A 61 0.03 4.88 4.74
N LEU A 62 -0.31 3.71 4.21
CA LEU A 62 -1.70 3.32 3.95
C LEU A 62 -2.54 3.34 5.24
N GLU A 63 -2.02 2.83 6.35
CA GLU A 63 -2.71 2.87 7.64
C GLU A 63 -3.01 4.30 8.09
N LYS A 64 -2.10 5.24 7.88
CA LYS A 64 -2.34 6.66 8.18
C LYS A 64 -3.48 7.24 7.33
N PHE A 65 -3.56 6.92 6.05
CA PHE A 65 -4.70 7.32 5.21
C PHE A 65 -6.00 6.68 5.69
N ARG A 66 -5.97 5.40 6.07
CA ARG A 66 -7.13 4.69 6.62
C ARG A 66 -7.64 5.37 7.90
N GLN A 67 -6.73 5.74 8.82
CA GLN A 67 -7.06 6.44 10.07
C GLN A 67 -7.68 7.82 9.83
N LEU A 68 -7.35 8.49 8.73
CA LEU A 68 -8.01 9.73 8.30
C LEU A 68 -9.40 9.49 7.68
N GLY A 69 -9.82 8.24 7.50
CA GLY A 69 -11.14 7.86 6.97
C GLY A 69 -11.18 7.58 5.47
N HIS A 70 -10.04 7.63 4.79
CA HIS A 70 -9.95 7.30 3.37
C HIS A 70 -10.09 5.79 3.12
N GLU A 71 -10.56 5.41 1.93
CA GLU A 71 -10.62 4.01 1.49
C GLU A 71 -9.21 3.55 1.09
N VAL A 72 -8.76 2.45 1.69
CA VAL A 72 -7.45 1.88 1.42
C VAL A 72 -7.60 0.49 0.83
N ILE A 73 -6.81 0.19 -0.20
CA ILE A 73 -6.83 -1.07 -0.92
C ILE A 73 -5.43 -1.69 -0.90
N PHE A 74 -5.32 -2.87 -0.34
CA PHE A 74 -4.15 -3.72 -0.43
C PHE A 74 -4.26 -4.60 -1.68
N LEU A 75 -3.56 -4.21 -2.76
CA LEU A 75 -3.63 -4.89 -4.05
C LEU A 75 -2.47 -5.88 -4.18
N VAL A 76 -2.80 -7.15 -4.38
CA VAL A 76 -1.82 -8.19 -4.67
C VAL A 76 -1.84 -8.51 -6.16
N GLY A 77 -0.68 -8.38 -6.82
CA GLY A 77 -0.51 -8.70 -8.24
C GLY A 77 -0.45 -10.21 -8.47
N ASP A 78 -1.48 -10.80 -9.07
CA ASP A 78 -1.48 -12.20 -9.53
C ASP A 78 -0.79 -12.32 -10.90
N PHE A 79 -1.29 -11.61 -11.89
CA PHE A 79 -0.80 -11.71 -13.27
C PHE A 79 0.62 -11.13 -13.42
N THR A 80 0.85 -9.95 -12.86
CA THR A 80 2.14 -9.26 -12.91
C THR A 80 3.26 -10.04 -12.24
N SER A 81 2.97 -10.71 -11.13
CA SER A 81 3.93 -11.60 -10.44
C SER A 81 4.47 -12.72 -11.32
N ARG A 82 3.70 -13.18 -12.31
CA ARG A 82 4.09 -14.27 -13.23
C ARG A 82 4.94 -13.79 -14.39
N ILE A 83 4.83 -12.52 -14.78
CA ILE A 83 5.55 -11.97 -15.94
C ILE A 83 6.95 -11.51 -15.55
N GLY A 84 7.13 -11.04 -14.31
CA GLY A 84 8.36 -10.40 -13.84
C GLY A 84 8.47 -8.93 -14.25
N ASP A 85 9.40 -8.22 -13.63
CA ASP A 85 9.66 -6.81 -13.95
C ASP A 85 10.58 -6.71 -15.17
N PRO A 86 10.14 -6.09 -16.29
CA PRO A 86 10.96 -5.93 -17.49
C PRO A 86 12.17 -4.99 -17.27
N THR A 87 12.23 -4.28 -16.15
CA THR A 87 13.34 -3.39 -15.78
C THR A 87 14.49 -4.13 -15.08
N ASP A 88 14.29 -5.36 -14.64
CA ASP A 88 15.34 -6.22 -14.08
C ASP A 88 16.37 -6.60 -15.17
N LYS A 89 17.36 -5.75 -15.37
CA LYS A 89 18.45 -5.93 -16.33
C LYS A 89 19.60 -6.80 -15.76
N GLY A 90 19.29 -7.93 -15.16
CA GLY A 90 20.30 -8.86 -14.65
C GLY A 90 20.21 -10.22 -15.31
N ASP A 91 21.36 -10.91 -15.48
CA ASP A 91 21.47 -12.29 -16.03
C ASP A 91 20.71 -13.37 -15.24
N ALA A 92 20.09 -13.00 -14.12
CA ALA A 92 19.13 -13.82 -13.39
C ALA A 92 17.72 -13.49 -13.88
N ALA A 93 17.35 -13.97 -15.07
CA ALA A 93 15.95 -13.99 -15.47
C ALA A 93 15.14 -14.61 -14.31
N ARG A 94 14.32 -13.78 -13.62
CA ARG A 94 13.46 -14.28 -12.54
C ARG A 94 12.67 -15.45 -13.10
N LYS A 95 12.74 -16.60 -12.40
CA LYS A 95 11.92 -17.76 -12.74
C LYS A 95 10.46 -17.28 -12.80
N GLN A 96 9.82 -17.49 -13.95
CA GLN A 96 8.39 -17.21 -14.08
C GLN A 96 7.64 -18.10 -13.10
N LEU A 97 6.80 -17.46 -12.26
CA LEU A 97 5.97 -18.16 -11.30
C LEU A 97 4.71 -18.70 -11.98
N THR A 98 4.24 -19.86 -11.55
CA THR A 98 2.92 -20.35 -11.90
C THR A 98 1.85 -19.59 -11.07
N ARG A 99 0.59 -19.69 -11.50
CA ARG A 99 -0.51 -19.10 -10.74
C ARG A 99 -0.63 -19.73 -9.35
N GLU A 100 -0.41 -21.02 -9.25
CA GLU A 100 -0.45 -21.79 -8.00
C GLU A 100 0.64 -21.33 -7.04
N GLU A 101 1.86 -21.09 -7.52
CA GLU A 101 2.96 -20.53 -6.72
C GLU A 101 2.63 -19.13 -6.19
N VAL A 102 2.01 -18.27 -7.02
CA VAL A 102 1.59 -16.92 -6.59
C VAL A 102 0.51 -17.00 -5.51
N ILE A 103 -0.50 -17.84 -5.70
CA ILE A 103 -1.57 -18.05 -4.69
C ILE A 103 -0.96 -18.57 -3.38
N GLU A 104 -0.05 -19.53 -3.45
CA GLU A 104 0.63 -20.07 -2.27
C GLU A 104 1.43 -18.99 -1.53
N ASN A 105 2.16 -18.15 -2.27
CA ASN A 105 2.94 -17.05 -1.71
C ASN A 105 2.06 -16.08 -0.89
N THR A 106 0.81 -15.85 -1.30
CA THR A 106 -0.07 -14.84 -0.68
C THR A 106 -0.83 -15.34 0.54
N LYS A 107 -0.87 -16.65 0.79
CA LYS A 107 -1.70 -17.24 1.86
C LYS A 107 -1.50 -16.62 3.24
N THR A 108 -0.28 -16.23 3.57
CA THR A 108 0.05 -15.67 4.89
C THR A 108 0.20 -14.14 4.86
N TRP A 109 0.07 -13.50 3.72
CA TRP A 109 0.35 -12.07 3.58
C TRP A 109 -0.57 -11.20 4.42
N ILE A 110 -1.87 -11.52 4.46
CA ILE A 110 -2.83 -10.79 5.30
C ILE A 110 -2.41 -10.86 6.78
N ASP A 111 -2.01 -12.02 7.27
CA ASP A 111 -1.56 -12.15 8.65
C ASP A 111 -0.25 -11.41 8.92
N GLN A 112 0.64 -11.33 7.92
CA GLN A 112 1.88 -10.58 8.03
C GLN A 112 1.67 -9.05 8.04
N VAL A 113 0.63 -8.53 7.38
CA VAL A 113 0.35 -7.07 7.36
C VAL A 113 -0.48 -6.60 8.55
N LYS A 114 -1.26 -7.47 9.21
CA LYS A 114 -2.11 -7.14 10.36
C LYS A 114 -1.42 -6.35 11.48
N PRO A 115 -0.15 -6.60 11.84
CA PRO A 115 0.54 -5.79 12.84
C PRO A 115 0.80 -4.34 12.42
N VAL A 116 0.68 -4.02 11.13
CA VAL A 116 1.05 -2.73 10.54
C VAL A 116 -0.17 -1.96 10.07
N ILE A 117 -1.20 -2.64 9.58
CA ILE A 117 -2.43 -2.05 9.07
C ILE A 117 -3.65 -2.84 9.58
N ASP A 118 -4.66 -2.14 10.08
CA ASP A 118 -5.87 -2.74 10.64
C ASP A 118 -6.84 -3.19 9.52
N VAL A 119 -6.57 -4.35 8.95
CA VAL A 119 -7.32 -4.90 7.80
C VAL A 119 -8.76 -5.27 8.14
N ASP A 120 -9.02 -5.63 9.40
CA ASP A 120 -10.32 -6.13 9.87
C ASP A 120 -11.17 -5.05 10.55
N ASN A 121 -10.80 -3.76 10.41
CA ASN A 121 -11.50 -2.66 11.07
C ASN A 121 -12.99 -2.61 10.68
N ALA A 122 -13.87 -2.59 11.67
CA ALA A 122 -15.31 -2.66 11.44
C ALA A 122 -15.89 -1.42 10.73
N GLU A 123 -15.28 -0.24 10.90
CA GLU A 123 -15.78 1.02 10.35
C GLU A 123 -15.13 1.40 9.02
N ASN A 124 -13.87 1.04 8.83
CA ASN A 124 -13.08 1.35 7.65
C ASN A 124 -12.07 0.23 7.37
N PRO A 125 -12.51 -0.94 6.87
CA PRO A 125 -11.64 -2.06 6.55
C PRO A 125 -10.74 -1.74 5.35
N VAL A 126 -9.69 -2.56 5.18
CA VAL A 126 -8.81 -2.56 4.01
C VAL A 126 -9.31 -3.58 2.99
#